data_180f80b9a8b5602516dfb6b1cfaa9856
#
_entry.id   180f80b9a8b5602516dfb6b1cfaa9856
#
_cell.length_a   1.000
_cell.length_b   1.000
_cell.length_c   1.000
_cell.angle_alpha   90.00
_cell.angle_beta   90.00
_cell.angle_gamma   90.00
#
_symmetry.space_group_name_H-M   'P 1'
#
loop_
_entity.id
_entity.type
_entity.pdbx_description
1 polymer ?
#
loop_
_entity_poly.entity_id
_entity_poly.type
_entity_poly.pdbx_seq_one_letter_code
_entity_poly.pdbx_strand_id
1 'polypeptide(L)'
;IQVMDVLRRQQDLSQRHAIVADLVARAESVGIYLNDDKPLPPQKPALDAKGLASLAPEDQSAIGGESELIDEPVKALGLRDGQTKTFDPLSILQSPEPSAQDESQDLKKNAEEQAALDAVKSDISEMGQESTAAVDAITVATESQIEDILGITQSITPALNTALRKHSAVGGPFHPISEENFPKRLERANLALKTLRRVKFTALRLPVKSPVRNGRVSSSYGPRVDPFLKRLAMHTGIDFKAPYGARVYSTAPGTVILAKRKGGYGKMVEIRHANGFVTRYAHLSRIQVSEGDHVLSGDLIGNVGSTGRSTGPHLHYEIRKNDKPNNPATFLSAGEKLSALAL
;
A
#
# COMPACT_ATOMS: atom_id res chain seq x y z
N ILE A 1 24.15 32.63 -10.26
CA ILE A 1 24.23 31.21 -10.62
C ILE A 1 23.83 30.33 -9.42
N GLN A 2 24.32 30.55 -8.21
CA GLN A 2 24.04 29.70 -7.02
C GLN A 2 22.56 29.72 -6.60
N VAL A 3 21.86 30.87 -6.61
CA VAL A 3 20.43 31.00 -6.27
C VAL A 3 19.55 30.22 -7.24
N MET A 4 19.85 30.25 -8.53
CA MET A 4 19.10 29.49 -9.54
C MET A 4 19.24 27.96 -9.36
N ASP A 5 20.41 27.49 -8.94
CA ASP A 5 20.63 26.07 -8.64
C ASP A 5 19.80 25.65 -7.40
N VAL A 6 19.74 26.47 -6.36
CA VAL A 6 18.94 26.21 -5.16
C VAL A 6 17.44 26.18 -5.50
N LEU A 7 16.95 27.13 -6.29
CA LEU A 7 15.55 27.16 -6.72
C LEU A 7 15.18 25.90 -7.53
N ARG A 8 16.05 25.48 -8.43
CA ARG A 8 15.85 24.24 -9.22
C ARG A 8 15.81 23.01 -8.32
N ARG A 9 16.72 22.90 -7.35
CA ARG A 9 16.74 21.80 -6.37
C ARG A 9 15.49 21.80 -5.48
N GLN A 10 15.05 22.97 -5.06
CA GLN A 10 13.81 23.09 -4.27
C GLN A 10 12.59 22.63 -5.08
N GLN A 11 12.50 22.99 -6.36
CA GLN A 11 11.42 22.55 -7.24
C GLN A 11 11.43 21.02 -7.43
N ASP A 12 12.61 20.43 -7.69
CA ASP A 12 12.77 18.98 -7.80
C ASP A 12 12.36 18.27 -6.49
N LEU A 13 12.75 18.82 -5.35
CA LEU A 13 12.39 18.29 -4.04
C LEU A 13 10.88 18.37 -3.78
N SER A 14 10.22 19.47 -4.11
CA SER A 14 8.78 19.63 -3.98
C SER A 14 8.03 18.58 -4.84
N GLN A 15 8.52 18.32 -6.04
CA GLN A 15 7.96 17.27 -6.90
C GLN A 15 8.16 15.88 -6.30
N ARG A 16 9.35 15.57 -5.77
CA ARG A 16 9.62 14.30 -5.07
C ARG A 16 8.70 14.12 -3.86
N HIS A 17 8.49 15.17 -3.10
CA HIS A 17 7.61 15.13 -1.92
C HIS A 17 6.17 14.78 -2.30
N ALA A 18 5.63 15.40 -3.36
CA ALA A 18 4.30 15.07 -3.87
C ALA A 18 4.19 13.59 -4.32
N ILE A 19 5.23 13.08 -4.97
CA ILE A 19 5.30 11.66 -5.39
C ILE A 19 5.33 10.73 -4.18
N VAL A 20 6.10 11.06 -3.14
CA VAL A 20 6.17 10.26 -1.91
C VAL A 20 4.84 10.27 -1.16
N ALA A 21 4.18 11.42 -1.07
CA ALA A 21 2.84 11.53 -0.46
C ALA A 21 1.80 10.64 -1.17
N ASP A 22 1.78 10.63 -2.51
CA ASP A 22 0.93 9.72 -3.28
C ASP A 22 1.30 8.24 -3.05
N LEU A 23 2.60 7.92 -2.96
CA LEU A 23 3.06 6.57 -2.68
C LEU A 23 2.60 6.10 -1.29
N VAL A 24 2.68 6.97 -0.27
CA VAL A 24 2.19 6.68 1.10
C VAL A 24 0.69 6.43 1.08
N ALA A 25 -0.11 7.30 0.47
CA ALA A 25 -1.55 7.10 0.37
C ALA A 25 -1.92 5.77 -0.31
N ARG A 26 -1.17 5.37 -1.34
CA ARG A 26 -1.33 4.07 -1.99
C ARG A 26 -0.89 2.90 -1.11
N ALA A 27 0.15 3.06 -0.31
CA ALA A 27 0.61 2.07 0.65
C ALA A 27 -0.44 1.86 1.75
N GLU A 28 -0.99 2.93 2.32
CA GLU A 28 -2.09 2.89 3.29
C GLU A 28 -3.33 2.19 2.73
N SER A 29 -3.69 2.45 1.47
CA SER A 29 -4.82 1.80 0.81
C SER A 29 -4.70 0.28 0.71
N VAL A 30 -3.50 -0.26 0.87
CA VAL A 30 -3.22 -1.71 0.90
C VAL A 30 -2.83 -2.21 2.29
N GLY A 31 -2.97 -1.35 3.33
CA GLY A 31 -2.72 -1.72 4.72
C GLY A 31 -1.24 -1.71 5.11
N ILE A 32 -0.41 -0.93 4.43
CA ILE A 32 0.96 -0.61 4.84
C ILE A 32 0.94 0.76 5.49
N TYR A 33 1.19 0.80 6.78
CA TYR A 33 1.28 2.04 7.57
C TYR A 33 2.73 2.27 7.96
N LEU A 34 3.21 3.49 7.77
CA LEU A 34 4.47 3.91 8.35
C LEU A 34 4.21 4.18 9.84
N ASN A 35 5.00 3.59 10.73
CA ASN A 35 4.90 3.85 12.15
C ASN A 35 5.13 5.34 12.42
N ASP A 36 4.42 5.90 13.41
CA ASP A 36 4.48 7.32 13.81
C ASP A 36 5.88 7.81 14.19
N ASP A 37 6.83 6.91 14.43
CA ASP A 37 8.25 7.23 14.71
C ASP A 37 9.02 7.76 13.48
N LYS A 38 8.45 7.70 12.28
CA LYS A 38 8.98 8.34 11.06
C LYS A 38 7.84 9.02 10.32
N PRO A 39 7.35 10.16 10.81
CA PRO A 39 6.36 10.96 10.10
C PRO A 39 6.94 11.37 8.73
N LEU A 40 6.07 11.46 7.72
CA LEU A 40 6.43 12.17 6.49
C LEU A 40 6.98 13.54 6.89
N PRO A 41 8.10 13.97 6.31
CA PRO A 41 8.63 15.29 6.60
C PRO A 41 7.50 16.32 6.36
N PRO A 42 7.24 17.23 7.31
CA PRO A 42 6.23 18.24 7.14
C PRO A 42 6.54 19.04 5.87
N GLN A 43 5.51 19.32 5.06
CA GLN A 43 5.68 20.26 3.95
C GLN A 43 6.08 21.61 4.57
N LYS A 44 7.39 21.88 4.58
CA LYS A 44 7.85 23.23 4.90
C LYS A 44 7.24 24.16 3.86
N PRO A 45 6.64 25.29 4.25
CA PRO A 45 6.10 26.24 3.29
C PRO A 45 7.18 26.58 2.28
N ALA A 46 6.81 26.63 1.00
CA ALA A 46 7.70 27.11 -0.05
C ALA A 46 8.27 28.45 0.44
N LEU A 47 9.60 28.59 0.42
CA LEU A 47 10.24 29.86 0.72
C LEU A 47 9.53 30.91 -0.15
N ASP A 48 8.85 31.84 0.50
CA ASP A 48 8.18 32.93 -0.21
C ASP A 48 9.20 33.58 -1.14
N ALA A 49 8.80 33.79 -2.40
CA ALA A 49 9.65 34.45 -3.40
C ALA A 49 10.20 35.80 -2.91
N LYS A 50 9.55 36.42 -1.89
CA LYS A 50 10.02 37.61 -1.20
C LYS A 50 11.27 37.36 -0.33
N GLY A 51 11.43 36.19 0.29
CA GLY A 51 12.63 35.88 1.07
C GLY A 51 13.88 35.68 0.19
N LEU A 52 13.69 35.16 -1.03
CA LEU A 52 14.78 34.99 -2.01
C LEU A 52 15.03 36.23 -2.85
N ALA A 53 14.04 37.10 -3.04
CA ALA A 53 14.21 38.36 -3.77
C ALA A 53 15.14 39.35 -3.03
N SER A 54 15.31 39.21 -1.71
CA SER A 54 16.27 40.00 -0.95
C SER A 54 17.73 39.58 -1.14
N LEU A 55 17.96 38.42 -1.79
CA LEU A 55 19.28 37.87 -2.05
C LEU A 55 19.74 38.05 -3.53
N ALA A 56 18.89 38.64 -4.38
CA ALA A 56 19.24 38.92 -5.77
C ALA A 56 19.95 40.27 -5.86
N PRO A 57 21.11 40.38 -6.57
CA PRO A 57 21.69 41.67 -6.85
C PRO A 57 20.73 42.47 -7.74
N GLU A 58 20.49 43.74 -7.38
CA GLU A 58 19.75 44.69 -8.19
C GLU A 58 20.45 44.91 -9.52
N ASP A 59 20.05 44.22 -10.58
CA ASP A 59 20.51 44.44 -11.91
C ASP A 59 19.59 45.43 -12.59
N GLN A 60 20.06 46.67 -12.68
CA GLN A 60 19.41 47.81 -13.36
C GLN A 60 19.59 47.63 -14.87
N SER A 61 18.67 46.96 -15.54
CA SER A 61 18.38 47.23 -16.95
C SER A 61 17.02 46.64 -17.35
N ALA A 62 15.97 47.45 -17.22
CA ALA A 62 14.68 47.17 -17.82
C ALA A 62 14.46 48.03 -19.03
N ILE A 63 14.36 47.44 -20.17
CA ILE A 63 13.81 48.05 -21.41
C ILE A 63 12.40 47.50 -21.60
N GLY A 64 11.46 48.43 -21.57
CA GLY A 64 10.21 48.56 -22.29
C GLY A 64 9.29 47.36 -22.55
N GLY A 65 8.05 47.48 -22.09
CA GLY A 65 6.89 46.74 -22.56
C GLY A 65 5.64 47.29 -21.88
N GLU A 66 4.82 47.96 -22.67
CA GLU A 66 3.51 48.52 -22.22
C GLU A 66 2.58 47.43 -21.70
N SER A 67 1.93 47.72 -20.57
CA SER A 67 0.61 47.18 -20.27
C SER A 67 -0.11 47.99 -19.19
N GLU A 68 -1.29 48.28 -19.50
CA GLU A 68 -2.46 48.93 -18.88
C GLU A 68 -2.46 49.23 -17.39
N LEU A 69 -2.97 50.44 -17.14
CA LEU A 69 -3.30 51.09 -15.91
C LEU A 69 -4.18 50.25 -14.99
N ILE A 70 -3.70 49.98 -13.81
CA ILE A 70 -4.55 49.71 -12.65
C ILE A 70 -4.29 50.82 -11.64
N ASP A 71 -5.31 51.66 -11.42
CA ASP A 71 -5.33 52.70 -10.42
C ASP A 71 -5.29 52.12 -9.01
N GLU A 72 -4.46 52.74 -8.20
CA GLU A 72 -4.27 52.60 -6.75
C GLU A 72 -3.51 51.36 -6.24
N PRO A 73 -2.29 51.56 -5.74
CA PRO A 73 -2.06 51.87 -4.35
C PRO A 73 -0.78 52.72 -4.06
N VAL A 74 -0.76 53.94 -4.44
CA VAL A 74 0.41 54.83 -4.15
C VAL A 74 0.37 55.39 -2.70
N LYS A 75 -0.68 55.15 -1.97
CA LYS A 75 -0.82 55.66 -0.58
C LYS A 75 -0.16 54.82 0.51
N ALA A 76 0.34 53.64 0.20
CA ALA A 76 0.92 52.73 1.20
C ALA A 76 2.44 52.89 1.41
N LEU A 77 3.15 53.65 0.58
CA LEU A 77 4.61 53.73 0.59
C LEU A 77 5.19 55.04 1.15
N GLY A 78 4.44 55.89 1.80
CA GLY A 78 4.97 56.97 2.66
C GLY A 78 5.98 57.93 2.01
N LEU A 79 5.93 58.16 0.70
CA LEU A 79 6.78 59.10 0.02
C LEU A 79 6.20 60.51 0.16
N ARG A 80 6.84 61.35 1.01
CA ARG A 80 6.55 62.76 1.17
C ARG A 80 7.07 63.56 -0.01
N ASP A 81 6.22 64.47 -0.50
CA ASP A 81 6.50 65.45 -1.53
C ASP A 81 7.72 66.33 -1.25
N GLY A 82 8.47 66.55 -2.30
CA GLY A 82 9.02 67.86 -2.66
C GLY A 82 10.24 68.35 -1.92
N GLN A 83 11.42 68.05 -2.42
CA GLN A 83 12.48 69.05 -2.50
C GLN A 83 13.36 68.80 -3.73
N THR A 84 13.20 69.68 -4.74
CA THR A 84 14.14 69.82 -5.86
C THR A 84 15.45 70.39 -5.32
N LYS A 85 16.48 69.53 -5.20
CA LYS A 85 17.85 69.98 -5.05
C LYS A 85 18.43 70.18 -6.44
N THR A 86 18.84 71.43 -6.68
CA THR A 86 19.61 71.85 -7.86
C THR A 86 20.90 71.06 -7.96
N PHE A 87 21.09 70.44 -9.09
CA PHE A 87 22.26 69.62 -9.41
C PHE A 87 23.44 70.55 -9.70
N ASP A 88 24.55 70.45 -8.94
CA ASP A 88 25.80 71.11 -9.17
C ASP A 88 26.74 70.19 -9.93
N PRO A 89 27.13 70.52 -11.17
CA PRO A 89 27.94 69.62 -12.01
C PRO A 89 29.38 69.45 -11.55
N LEU A 90 29.86 70.19 -10.56
CA LEU A 90 31.25 70.11 -10.10
C LEU A 90 31.50 69.18 -8.92
N SER A 91 30.44 68.57 -8.38
CA SER A 91 30.57 67.61 -7.28
C SER A 91 31.00 66.17 -7.70
N ILE A 92 31.16 65.94 -9.00
CA ILE A 92 31.48 64.61 -9.55
C ILE A 92 33.02 64.26 -9.45
N LEU A 93 33.86 65.20 -9.09
CA LEU A 93 35.30 64.98 -9.03
C LEU A 93 35.87 64.66 -7.64
N GLN A 94 35.01 64.45 -6.64
CA GLN A 94 35.46 63.89 -5.37
C GLN A 94 34.81 62.53 -5.18
N SER A 95 35.41 61.49 -5.73
CA SER A 95 35.11 60.14 -5.31
C SER A 95 35.59 59.98 -3.86
N PRO A 96 34.69 59.70 -2.89
CA PRO A 96 35.17 59.31 -1.58
C PRO A 96 35.91 57.96 -1.74
N GLU A 97 37.12 57.89 -1.23
CA GLU A 97 37.77 56.58 -1.03
C GLU A 97 36.83 55.72 -0.19
N PRO A 98 36.62 54.43 -0.54
CA PRO A 98 35.77 53.55 0.24
C PRO A 98 36.32 53.49 1.67
N SER A 99 35.55 53.97 2.64
CA SER A 99 35.94 53.88 4.02
C SER A 99 36.03 52.40 4.44
N ALA A 100 37.03 52.02 5.22
CA ALA A 100 37.21 50.64 5.70
C ALA A 100 36.02 50.10 6.52
N GLN A 101 35.02 50.95 6.78
CA GLN A 101 33.75 50.56 7.40
C GLN A 101 32.72 50.01 6.40
N ASP A 102 32.79 50.41 5.09
CA ASP A 102 31.89 49.94 4.07
C ASP A 102 32.31 48.54 3.62
N GLU A 103 33.61 48.30 3.43
CA GLU A 103 34.11 46.94 3.12
C GLU A 103 33.85 45.93 4.22
N SER A 104 33.86 46.33 5.49
CA SER A 104 33.58 45.41 6.58
C SER A 104 32.08 45.07 6.71
N GLN A 105 31.17 45.96 6.30
CA GLN A 105 29.72 45.69 6.26
C GLN A 105 29.37 44.79 5.07
N ASP A 106 29.96 44.98 3.91
CA ASP A 106 29.78 44.13 2.72
C ASP A 106 30.32 42.74 2.95
N LEU A 107 31.46 42.58 3.62
CA LEU A 107 32.00 41.27 3.99
C LEU A 107 31.11 40.52 4.97
N LYS A 108 30.52 41.19 5.96
CA LYS A 108 29.56 40.60 6.91
C LYS A 108 28.27 40.18 6.20
N LYS A 109 27.72 41.05 5.36
CA LYS A 109 26.51 40.75 4.57
C LYS A 109 26.70 39.56 3.66
N ASN A 110 27.83 39.50 2.94
CA ASN A 110 28.16 38.36 2.09
C ASN A 110 28.35 37.05 2.90
N ALA A 111 28.93 37.11 4.11
CA ALA A 111 29.05 35.94 4.98
C ALA A 111 27.68 35.47 5.51
N GLU A 112 26.77 36.37 5.86
CA GLU A 112 25.40 36.03 6.29
C GLU A 112 24.58 35.42 5.14
N GLU A 113 24.67 35.99 3.93
CA GLU A 113 24.03 35.45 2.74
C GLU A 113 24.55 34.04 2.37
N GLN A 114 25.86 33.83 2.48
CA GLN A 114 26.46 32.50 2.24
C GLN A 114 26.02 31.50 3.31
N ALA A 115 25.97 31.88 4.59
CA ALA A 115 25.50 31.02 5.68
C ALA A 115 24.01 30.65 5.50
N ALA A 116 23.16 31.60 5.09
CA ALA A 116 21.75 31.34 4.78
C ALA A 116 21.59 30.38 3.60
N LEU A 117 22.40 30.55 2.55
CA LEU A 117 22.39 29.67 1.37
C LEU A 117 22.82 28.24 1.72
N ASP A 118 23.83 28.09 2.57
CA ASP A 118 24.33 26.79 3.02
C ASP A 118 23.34 26.09 3.96
N ALA A 119 22.63 26.85 4.80
CA ALA A 119 21.52 26.31 5.62
C ALA A 119 20.39 25.76 4.74
N VAL A 120 19.97 26.51 3.71
CA VAL A 120 18.95 26.06 2.75
C VAL A 120 19.39 24.81 1.97
N LYS A 121 20.64 24.74 1.55
CA LYS A 121 21.22 23.54 0.90
C LYS A 121 21.19 22.32 1.83
N SER A 122 21.52 22.52 3.11
CA SER A 122 21.45 21.46 4.13
C SER A 122 20.02 20.96 4.31
N ASP A 123 19.05 21.87 4.45
CA ASP A 123 17.63 21.53 4.59
C ASP A 123 17.13 20.74 3.36
N ILE A 124 17.49 21.15 2.15
CA ILE A 124 17.15 20.45 0.91
C ILE A 124 17.73 19.04 0.89
N SER A 125 18.97 18.87 1.36
CA SER A 125 19.62 17.56 1.42
C SER A 125 18.94 16.64 2.43
N GLU A 126 18.61 17.14 3.62
CA GLU A 126 17.92 16.41 4.67
C GLU A 126 16.53 15.94 4.21
N MET A 127 15.71 16.84 3.65
CA MET A 127 14.40 16.48 3.09
C MET A 127 14.51 15.44 1.96
N GLY A 128 15.56 15.51 1.14
CA GLY A 128 15.84 14.52 0.10
C GLY A 128 16.15 13.14 0.69
N GLN A 129 16.90 13.08 1.78
CA GLN A 129 17.19 11.84 2.51
C GLN A 129 15.94 11.27 3.18
N GLU A 130 15.13 12.12 3.84
CA GLU A 130 13.85 11.71 4.45
C GLU A 130 12.89 11.13 3.41
N SER A 131 12.74 11.77 2.26
CA SER A 131 11.92 11.29 1.15
C SER A 131 12.39 9.91 0.66
N THR A 132 13.70 9.71 0.57
CA THR A 132 14.30 8.43 0.17
C THR A 132 14.07 7.36 1.23
N ALA A 133 14.25 7.70 2.50
CA ALA A 133 14.01 6.79 3.62
C ALA A 133 12.55 6.34 3.71
N ALA A 134 11.59 7.24 3.43
CA ALA A 134 10.17 6.89 3.38
C ALA A 134 9.85 5.89 2.27
N VAL A 135 10.39 6.08 1.06
CA VAL A 135 10.23 5.13 -0.05
C VAL A 135 10.82 3.77 0.29
N ASP A 136 12.00 3.73 0.90
CA ASP A 136 12.66 2.49 1.31
C ASP A 136 11.86 1.77 2.41
N ALA A 137 11.34 2.50 3.41
CA ALA A 137 10.52 1.94 4.47
C ALA A 137 9.24 1.29 3.93
N ILE A 138 8.53 1.97 3.01
CA ILE A 138 7.36 1.41 2.33
C ILE A 138 7.75 0.14 1.56
N THR A 139 8.86 0.16 0.85
CA THR A 139 9.32 -0.98 0.05
C THR A 139 9.57 -2.20 0.94
N VAL A 140 10.36 -2.03 2.00
CA VAL A 140 10.70 -3.10 2.94
C VAL A 140 9.45 -3.67 3.62
N ALA A 141 8.57 -2.81 4.14
CA ALA A 141 7.32 -3.25 4.78
C ALA A 141 6.42 -4.00 3.81
N THR A 142 6.33 -3.54 2.55
CA THR A 142 5.53 -4.17 1.50
C THR A 142 6.09 -5.54 1.10
N GLU A 143 7.40 -5.65 0.89
CA GLU A 143 8.09 -6.90 0.55
C GLU A 143 7.97 -7.91 1.69
N SER A 144 8.12 -7.48 2.95
CA SER A 144 7.91 -8.34 4.13
C SER A 144 6.48 -8.90 4.17
N GLN A 145 5.46 -8.08 3.97
CA GLN A 145 4.07 -8.54 3.96
C GLN A 145 3.78 -9.52 2.80
N ILE A 146 4.39 -9.31 1.64
CA ILE A 146 4.31 -10.26 0.52
C ILE A 146 4.87 -11.63 0.93
N GLU A 147 6.06 -11.67 1.53
CA GLU A 147 6.69 -12.92 1.96
C GLU A 147 5.87 -13.63 3.03
N ASP A 148 5.28 -12.92 3.98
CA ASP A 148 4.40 -13.48 5.00
C ASP A 148 3.18 -14.17 4.38
N ILE A 149 2.49 -13.49 3.45
CA ILE A 149 1.33 -14.06 2.76
C ILE A 149 1.72 -15.28 1.91
N LEU A 150 2.83 -15.19 1.16
CA LEU A 150 3.34 -16.28 0.35
C LEU A 150 3.79 -17.47 1.21
N GLY A 151 4.43 -17.22 2.36
CA GLY A 151 4.80 -18.24 3.33
C GLY A 151 3.59 -18.99 3.89
N ILE A 152 2.55 -18.26 4.30
CA ILE A 152 1.30 -18.84 4.81
C ILE A 152 0.60 -19.69 3.73
N THR A 153 0.56 -19.20 2.49
CA THR A 153 -0.16 -19.86 1.40
C THR A 153 0.67 -20.97 0.68
N GLN A 154 1.94 -21.13 1.02
CA GLN A 154 2.84 -22.09 0.39
C GLN A 154 2.33 -23.53 0.46
N SER A 155 1.78 -23.93 1.61
CA SER A 155 1.23 -25.30 1.83
C SER A 155 -0.05 -25.56 1.03
N ILE A 156 -0.77 -24.51 0.61
CA ILE A 156 -2.04 -24.60 -0.11
C ILE A 156 -1.85 -24.49 -1.61
N THR A 157 -0.98 -23.57 -2.06
CA THR A 157 -0.82 -23.22 -3.47
C THR A 157 0.65 -23.05 -3.89
N PRO A 158 1.50 -24.08 -3.80
CA PRO A 158 2.92 -23.94 -4.10
C PRO A 158 3.18 -23.47 -5.55
N ALA A 159 2.41 -23.94 -6.52
CA ALA A 159 2.56 -23.51 -7.91
C ALA A 159 2.20 -22.03 -8.14
N LEU A 160 1.18 -21.54 -7.43
CA LEU A 160 0.78 -20.13 -7.48
C LEU A 160 1.87 -19.24 -6.88
N ASN A 161 2.40 -19.64 -5.72
CA ASN A 161 3.49 -18.93 -5.07
C ASN A 161 4.72 -18.84 -5.98
N THR A 162 5.07 -19.92 -6.66
CA THR A 162 6.16 -19.93 -7.65
C THR A 162 5.88 -18.96 -8.80
N ALA A 163 4.65 -18.92 -9.32
CA ALA A 163 4.27 -17.99 -10.38
C ALA A 163 4.30 -16.51 -9.91
N LEU A 164 3.85 -16.24 -8.68
CA LEU A 164 3.89 -14.89 -8.10
C LEU A 164 5.34 -14.45 -7.84
N ARG A 165 6.20 -15.32 -7.31
CA ARG A 165 7.63 -15.02 -7.08
C ARG A 165 8.41 -14.76 -8.38
N LYS A 166 8.08 -15.43 -9.49
CA LYS A 166 8.70 -15.16 -10.79
C LYS A 166 8.38 -13.78 -11.36
N HIS A 167 7.26 -13.19 -10.97
CA HIS A 167 6.81 -11.87 -11.44
C HIS A 167 7.12 -10.74 -10.44
N SER A 168 7.43 -11.09 -9.21
CA SER A 168 8.02 -10.18 -8.23
C SER A 168 9.53 -10.39 -8.31
N ALA A 169 10.28 -9.34 -8.49
CA ALA A 169 11.75 -9.38 -8.41
C ALA A 169 12.25 -9.71 -6.97
N VAL A 170 11.39 -10.28 -6.13
CA VAL A 170 11.65 -10.69 -4.76
C VAL A 170 12.43 -11.99 -4.81
N GLY A 171 13.71 -11.95 -4.40
CA GLY A 171 14.59 -13.11 -4.31
C GLY A 171 15.80 -13.08 -5.23
N GLY A 172 16.18 -11.92 -5.75
CA GLY A 172 17.49 -11.68 -6.39
C GLY A 172 18.61 -11.54 -5.35
N PRO A 173 19.89 -11.50 -5.76
CA PRO A 173 20.98 -11.19 -4.87
C PRO A 173 20.72 -9.86 -4.17
N PHE A 174 21.08 -9.79 -2.88
CA PHE A 174 20.97 -8.57 -2.08
C PHE A 174 21.82 -7.47 -2.73
N HIS A 175 21.16 -6.47 -3.31
CA HIS A 175 21.79 -5.22 -3.72
C HIS A 175 21.55 -4.19 -2.62
N PRO A 176 22.62 -3.61 -2.04
CA PRO A 176 22.44 -2.57 -1.02
C PRO A 176 21.70 -1.38 -1.62
N ILE A 177 20.66 -0.96 -0.92
CA ILE A 177 19.76 0.15 -1.33
C ILE A 177 20.52 1.47 -1.53
N SER A 178 21.73 1.58 -0.94
CA SER A 178 22.57 2.79 -0.97
C SER A 178 23.05 3.21 -2.37
N GLU A 179 23.06 2.31 -3.36
CA GLU A 179 23.56 2.61 -4.71
C GLU A 179 22.45 2.96 -5.71
N GLU A 180 21.18 2.77 -5.37
CA GLU A 180 20.07 3.07 -6.25
C GLU A 180 19.67 4.55 -6.15
N ASN A 181 19.47 5.20 -7.32
CA ASN A 181 18.93 6.55 -7.37
C ASN A 181 17.43 6.57 -7.03
N PHE A 182 16.91 7.73 -6.62
CA PHE A 182 15.50 7.89 -6.21
C PHE A 182 14.47 7.34 -7.23
N PRO A 183 14.58 7.53 -8.56
CA PRO A 183 13.64 6.95 -9.51
C PRO A 183 13.58 5.42 -9.47
N LYS A 184 14.71 4.73 -9.34
CA LYS A 184 14.75 3.26 -9.24
C LYS A 184 14.12 2.75 -7.95
N ARG A 185 14.36 3.43 -6.84
CA ARG A 185 13.72 3.12 -5.54
C ARG A 185 12.21 3.26 -5.63
N LEU A 186 11.73 4.34 -6.25
CA LEU A 186 10.32 4.58 -6.49
C LEU A 186 9.69 3.50 -7.39
N GLU A 187 10.38 3.08 -8.45
CA GLU A 187 9.94 2.00 -9.32
C GLU A 187 9.80 0.68 -8.55
N ARG A 188 10.79 0.34 -7.72
CA ARG A 188 10.75 -0.84 -6.85
C ARG A 188 9.58 -0.79 -5.87
N ALA A 189 9.35 0.34 -5.20
CA ALA A 189 8.22 0.54 -4.30
C ALA A 189 6.88 0.33 -5.01
N ASN A 190 6.72 0.93 -6.19
CA ASN A 190 5.51 0.77 -7.02
C ASN A 190 5.27 -0.68 -7.44
N LEU A 191 6.33 -1.39 -7.84
CA LEU A 191 6.25 -2.81 -8.20
C LEU A 191 5.87 -3.67 -6.99
N ALA A 192 6.46 -3.40 -5.83
CA ALA A 192 6.13 -4.09 -4.58
C ALA A 192 4.66 -3.88 -4.20
N LEU A 193 4.14 -2.65 -4.20
CA LEU A 193 2.73 -2.36 -3.92
C LEU A 193 1.77 -3.05 -4.91
N LYS A 194 2.09 -3.03 -6.20
CA LYS A 194 1.32 -3.75 -7.23
C LYS A 194 1.31 -5.25 -6.97
N THR A 195 2.45 -5.82 -6.59
CA THR A 195 2.59 -7.23 -6.25
C THR A 195 1.79 -7.58 -5.01
N LEU A 196 1.87 -6.76 -3.95
CA LEU A 196 1.09 -6.96 -2.73
C LEU A 196 -0.42 -6.98 -2.99
N ARG A 197 -0.93 -6.03 -3.78
CA ARG A 197 -2.35 -6.04 -4.19
C ARG A 197 -2.75 -7.35 -4.86
N ARG A 198 -1.91 -7.85 -5.77
CA ARG A 198 -2.14 -9.11 -6.50
C ARG A 198 -2.11 -10.31 -5.55
N VAL A 199 -1.15 -10.36 -4.64
CA VAL A 199 -1.01 -11.43 -3.65
C VAL A 199 -2.21 -11.44 -2.70
N LYS A 200 -2.60 -10.29 -2.13
CA LYS A 200 -3.80 -10.14 -1.29
C LYS A 200 -5.08 -10.57 -2.02
N PHE A 201 -5.30 -10.05 -3.22
CA PHE A 201 -6.45 -10.41 -4.04
C PHE A 201 -6.53 -11.93 -4.28
N THR A 202 -5.40 -12.59 -4.50
CA THR A 202 -5.34 -14.03 -4.73
C THR A 202 -5.61 -14.80 -3.43
N ALA A 203 -5.01 -14.38 -2.32
CA ALA A 203 -5.19 -15.00 -1.01
C ALA A 203 -6.66 -14.95 -0.55
N LEU A 204 -7.34 -13.80 -0.73
CA LEU A 204 -8.77 -13.62 -0.39
C LEU A 204 -9.72 -14.49 -1.22
N ARG A 205 -9.26 -15.08 -2.31
CA ARG A 205 -10.05 -15.98 -3.18
C ARG A 205 -9.80 -17.46 -2.87
N LEU A 206 -8.94 -17.77 -1.91
CA LEU A 206 -8.73 -19.14 -1.44
C LEU A 206 -9.83 -19.54 -0.44
N PRO A 207 -10.25 -20.81 -0.40
CA PRO A 207 -11.30 -21.31 0.52
C PRO A 207 -10.73 -21.52 1.93
N VAL A 208 -10.33 -20.43 2.57
CA VAL A 208 -9.63 -20.42 3.88
C VAL A 208 -10.51 -20.03 5.07
N LYS A 209 -11.74 -19.57 4.82
CA LYS A 209 -12.68 -19.24 5.90
C LYS A 209 -13.41 -20.47 6.42
N SER A 210 -13.87 -20.42 7.69
CA SER A 210 -14.70 -21.49 8.25
C SER A 210 -16.10 -21.48 7.62
N PRO A 211 -16.62 -22.66 7.20
CA PRO A 211 -17.97 -22.77 6.64
C PRO A 211 -19.09 -22.66 7.67
N VAL A 212 -18.77 -22.83 8.96
CA VAL A 212 -19.73 -22.75 10.06
C VAL A 212 -19.16 -21.88 11.18
N ARG A 213 -19.89 -20.84 11.57
CA ARG A 213 -19.48 -20.00 12.71
C ARG A 213 -19.53 -20.82 14.01
N ASN A 214 -18.46 -20.79 14.78
CA ASN A 214 -18.31 -21.53 16.04
C ASN A 214 -18.48 -23.06 15.92
N GLY A 215 -18.32 -23.61 14.70
CA GLY A 215 -18.33 -25.05 14.47
C GLY A 215 -17.06 -25.71 15.04
N ARG A 216 -17.22 -26.82 15.79
CA ARG A 216 -16.07 -27.62 16.24
C ARG A 216 -15.82 -28.75 15.26
N VAL A 217 -14.57 -28.95 14.88
CA VAL A 217 -14.16 -30.14 14.11
C VAL A 217 -14.39 -31.37 14.98
N SER A 218 -15.26 -32.24 14.54
CA SER A 218 -15.57 -33.52 15.21
C SER A 218 -14.88 -34.72 14.57
N SER A 219 -14.47 -34.59 13.30
CA SER A 219 -13.72 -35.62 12.62
C SER A 219 -12.78 -35.00 11.58
N SER A 220 -11.51 -35.39 11.61
CA SER A 220 -10.45 -34.90 10.73
C SER A 220 -10.44 -35.62 9.39
N TYR A 221 -9.77 -34.99 8.44
CA TYR A 221 -9.40 -35.58 7.15
C TYR A 221 -8.39 -36.72 7.33
N GLY A 222 -8.50 -37.76 6.55
CA GLY A 222 -7.53 -38.85 6.54
C GLY A 222 -8.14 -40.25 6.77
N PRO A 223 -7.30 -41.28 6.88
CA PRO A 223 -7.76 -42.65 7.13
C PRO A 223 -8.38 -42.77 8.53
N ARG A 224 -9.60 -43.32 8.58
CA ARG A 224 -10.32 -43.62 9.82
C ARG A 224 -11.20 -44.86 9.69
N VAL A 225 -11.61 -45.46 10.79
CA VAL A 225 -12.62 -46.53 10.75
C VAL A 225 -13.98 -45.90 10.39
N ASP A 226 -14.57 -46.39 9.29
CA ASP A 226 -15.88 -45.95 8.84
C ASP A 226 -16.94 -46.33 9.89
N PRO A 227 -17.79 -45.39 10.34
CA PRO A 227 -18.74 -45.65 11.44
C PRO A 227 -19.83 -46.65 11.06
N PHE A 228 -20.11 -46.87 9.77
CA PHE A 228 -21.16 -47.75 9.27
C PHE A 228 -20.60 -49.15 8.93
N LEU A 229 -19.48 -49.18 8.13
CA LEU A 229 -18.90 -50.42 7.62
C LEU A 229 -17.89 -51.06 8.56
N LYS A 230 -17.46 -50.36 9.60
CA LYS A 230 -16.43 -50.76 10.57
C LYS A 230 -15.11 -51.21 9.92
N ARG A 231 -14.79 -50.61 8.74
CA ARG A 231 -13.57 -50.87 7.98
C ARG A 231 -12.79 -49.55 7.85
N LEU A 232 -11.49 -49.71 7.64
CA LEU A 232 -10.62 -48.52 7.35
C LEU A 232 -11.06 -47.88 6.04
N ALA A 233 -11.34 -46.59 6.08
CA ALA A 233 -11.75 -45.80 4.92
C ALA A 233 -11.13 -44.39 4.99
N MET A 234 -10.96 -43.80 3.81
CA MET A 234 -10.48 -42.41 3.71
C MET A 234 -11.62 -41.41 3.95
N HIS A 235 -11.47 -40.57 4.94
CA HIS A 235 -12.34 -39.41 5.13
C HIS A 235 -11.84 -38.26 4.24
N THR A 236 -12.59 -37.93 3.19
CA THR A 236 -12.19 -36.99 2.15
C THR A 236 -12.37 -35.51 2.50
N GLY A 237 -12.86 -35.23 3.72
CA GLY A 237 -13.12 -33.89 4.24
C GLY A 237 -12.90 -33.79 5.75
N ILE A 238 -13.51 -32.80 6.35
CA ILE A 238 -13.62 -32.65 7.81
C ILE A 238 -15.11 -32.51 8.17
N ASP A 239 -15.46 -33.00 9.35
CA ASP A 239 -16.82 -32.88 9.86
C ASP A 239 -16.89 -31.80 10.95
N PHE A 240 -17.77 -30.82 10.77
CA PHE A 240 -18.05 -29.80 11.77
C PHE A 240 -19.33 -30.18 12.55
N LYS A 241 -19.18 -30.44 13.84
CA LYS A 241 -20.32 -30.58 14.73
C LYS A 241 -20.98 -29.21 14.92
N ALA A 242 -22.25 -29.11 14.57
CA ALA A 242 -23.07 -27.92 14.75
C ALA A 242 -24.54 -28.30 14.93
N PRO A 243 -25.38 -27.47 15.59
CA PRO A 243 -26.81 -27.72 15.74
C PRO A 243 -27.51 -27.92 14.38
N TYR A 244 -28.52 -28.75 14.34
CA TYR A 244 -29.42 -28.90 13.20
C TYR A 244 -30.00 -27.52 12.83
N GLY A 245 -29.93 -27.15 11.56
CA GLY A 245 -30.39 -25.83 11.08
C GLY A 245 -29.34 -24.70 11.19
N ALA A 246 -28.19 -24.93 11.81
CA ALA A 246 -27.11 -23.91 11.84
C ALA A 246 -26.74 -23.46 10.42
N ARG A 247 -26.42 -22.19 10.27
CA ARG A 247 -26.11 -21.58 8.97
C ARG A 247 -24.77 -22.07 8.43
N VAL A 248 -24.74 -22.38 7.13
CA VAL A 248 -23.55 -22.79 6.38
C VAL A 248 -23.22 -21.72 5.35
N TYR A 249 -21.96 -21.30 5.33
CA TYR A 249 -21.50 -20.19 4.52
C TYR A 249 -20.45 -20.64 3.48
N SER A 250 -20.41 -19.96 2.35
CA SER A 250 -19.33 -20.11 1.37
C SER A 250 -17.99 -19.66 1.95
N THR A 251 -16.96 -20.49 1.78
CA THR A 251 -15.62 -20.24 2.34
C THR A 251 -14.75 -19.33 1.47
N ALA A 252 -15.16 -19.10 0.20
CA ALA A 252 -14.50 -18.21 -0.76
C ALA A 252 -15.50 -17.77 -1.84
N PRO A 253 -15.21 -16.71 -2.62
CA PRO A 253 -16.00 -16.34 -3.80
C PRO A 253 -15.98 -17.45 -4.84
N GLY A 254 -17.11 -17.69 -5.52
CA GLY A 254 -17.18 -18.71 -6.57
C GLY A 254 -18.52 -18.83 -7.24
N THR A 255 -18.67 -19.86 -8.06
CA THR A 255 -19.91 -20.21 -8.75
C THR A 255 -20.40 -21.56 -8.25
N VAL A 256 -21.67 -21.64 -7.89
CA VAL A 256 -22.32 -22.90 -7.51
C VAL A 256 -22.42 -23.81 -8.71
N ILE A 257 -21.80 -24.99 -8.65
CA ILE A 257 -21.80 -25.97 -9.74
C ILE A 257 -22.68 -27.17 -9.45
N LEU A 258 -23.18 -27.30 -8.22
CA LEU A 258 -24.15 -28.31 -7.84
C LEU A 258 -24.91 -27.86 -6.60
N ALA A 259 -26.22 -28.00 -6.60
CA ALA A 259 -27.12 -27.64 -5.49
C ALA A 259 -28.30 -28.63 -5.42
N LYS A 260 -28.02 -29.92 -5.09
CA LYS A 260 -29.01 -30.99 -5.08
C LYS A 260 -28.64 -32.15 -4.15
N ARG A 261 -29.52 -33.15 -4.07
CA ARG A 261 -29.22 -34.41 -3.37
C ARG A 261 -28.29 -35.28 -4.21
N LYS A 262 -27.21 -35.81 -3.61
CA LYS A 262 -26.22 -36.68 -4.29
C LYS A 262 -25.77 -37.82 -3.39
N GLY A 263 -26.34 -39.00 -3.59
CA GLY A 263 -25.93 -40.25 -2.94
C GLY A 263 -25.73 -40.16 -1.43
N GLY A 264 -24.63 -40.66 -0.92
CA GLY A 264 -24.24 -40.64 0.49
C GLY A 264 -24.02 -39.23 1.09
N TYR A 265 -23.73 -38.23 0.28
CA TYR A 265 -23.59 -36.84 0.72
C TYR A 265 -24.94 -36.20 1.16
N GLY A 266 -26.07 -36.81 0.79
CA GLY A 266 -27.39 -36.20 1.04
C GLY A 266 -27.59 -34.91 0.25
N LYS A 267 -28.22 -33.90 0.85
CA LYS A 267 -28.30 -32.56 0.24
C LYS A 267 -26.93 -31.91 0.29
N MET A 268 -26.43 -31.48 -0.87
CA MET A 268 -25.08 -31.01 -1.04
C MET A 268 -25.02 -29.77 -1.94
N VAL A 269 -24.12 -28.88 -1.64
CA VAL A 269 -23.69 -27.74 -2.49
C VAL A 269 -22.23 -27.96 -2.89
N GLU A 270 -21.91 -27.76 -4.15
CA GLU A 270 -20.53 -27.65 -4.65
C GLU A 270 -20.31 -26.25 -5.22
N ILE A 271 -19.21 -25.63 -4.86
CA ILE A 271 -18.83 -24.29 -5.35
C ILE A 271 -17.45 -24.38 -6.00
N ARG A 272 -17.35 -23.89 -7.24
CA ARG A 272 -16.09 -23.74 -7.96
C ARG A 272 -15.52 -22.36 -7.68
N HIS A 273 -14.30 -22.34 -7.17
CA HIS A 273 -13.54 -21.13 -6.85
C HIS A 273 -12.48 -20.83 -7.90
N ALA A 274 -11.87 -19.65 -7.80
CA ALA A 274 -10.66 -19.35 -8.55
C ALA A 274 -9.55 -20.37 -8.26
N ASN A 275 -8.55 -20.45 -9.14
CA ASN A 275 -7.40 -21.36 -9.00
C ASN A 275 -7.73 -22.86 -9.03
N GLY A 276 -8.93 -23.22 -9.51
CA GLY A 276 -9.34 -24.62 -9.71
C GLY A 276 -9.74 -25.39 -8.46
N PHE A 277 -9.94 -24.70 -7.34
CA PHE A 277 -10.52 -25.32 -6.14
C PHE A 277 -12.02 -25.48 -6.27
N VAL A 278 -12.53 -26.57 -5.68
CA VAL A 278 -13.96 -26.87 -5.51
C VAL A 278 -14.20 -27.19 -4.05
N THR A 279 -15.17 -26.53 -3.42
CA THR A 279 -15.60 -26.88 -2.06
C THR A 279 -16.94 -27.61 -2.10
N ARG A 280 -17.10 -28.59 -1.19
CA ARG A 280 -18.32 -29.36 -1.00
C ARG A 280 -18.86 -29.16 0.41
N TYR A 281 -20.17 -28.97 0.49
CA TYR A 281 -20.91 -28.77 1.72
C TYR A 281 -22.05 -29.80 1.75
N ALA A 282 -21.92 -30.85 2.58
CA ALA A 282 -22.82 -32.00 2.54
C ALA A 282 -23.62 -32.18 3.83
N HIS A 283 -24.55 -33.15 3.81
CA HIS A 283 -25.48 -33.49 4.85
C HIS A 283 -26.45 -32.35 5.23
N LEU A 284 -26.65 -31.39 4.33
CA LEU A 284 -27.49 -30.20 4.59
C LEU A 284 -28.95 -30.58 4.86
N SER A 285 -29.61 -29.82 5.77
CA SER A 285 -31.06 -29.88 5.94
C SER A 285 -31.78 -29.07 4.87
N ARG A 286 -31.20 -27.92 4.48
CA ARG A 286 -31.74 -27.01 3.45
C ARG A 286 -30.61 -26.47 2.60
N ILE A 287 -30.83 -26.39 1.28
CA ILE A 287 -30.02 -25.67 0.31
C ILE A 287 -30.66 -24.31 0.08
N GLN A 288 -29.86 -23.24 0.05
CA GLN A 288 -30.33 -21.85 -0.11
C GLN A 288 -29.79 -21.15 -1.36
N VAL A 289 -29.14 -21.89 -2.21
CA VAL A 289 -28.57 -21.43 -3.49
C VAL A 289 -28.95 -22.38 -4.62
N SER A 290 -28.86 -21.92 -5.84
CA SER A 290 -29.11 -22.68 -7.06
C SER A 290 -27.83 -22.89 -7.85
N GLU A 291 -27.81 -23.90 -8.71
CA GLU A 291 -26.72 -24.12 -9.66
C GLU A 291 -26.64 -22.93 -10.63
N GLY A 292 -25.45 -22.37 -10.83
CA GLY A 292 -25.20 -21.16 -11.60
C GLY A 292 -25.05 -19.88 -10.75
N ASP A 293 -25.51 -19.87 -9.50
CA ASP A 293 -25.40 -18.70 -8.64
C ASP A 293 -23.93 -18.32 -8.39
N HIS A 294 -23.67 -17.01 -8.42
CA HIS A 294 -22.41 -16.44 -7.95
C HIS A 294 -22.51 -16.10 -6.47
N VAL A 295 -21.57 -16.59 -5.69
CA VAL A 295 -21.50 -16.36 -4.23
C VAL A 295 -20.21 -15.66 -3.85
N LEU A 296 -20.30 -14.81 -2.84
CA LEU A 296 -19.15 -14.20 -2.18
C LEU A 296 -18.70 -15.06 -0.98
N SER A 297 -17.51 -14.79 -0.48
CA SER A 297 -17.04 -15.40 0.77
C SER A 297 -17.92 -14.92 1.93
N GLY A 298 -18.52 -15.88 2.67
CA GLY A 298 -19.43 -15.61 3.77
C GLY A 298 -20.91 -15.54 3.39
N ASP A 299 -21.28 -15.77 2.14
CA ASP A 299 -22.67 -15.87 1.73
C ASP A 299 -23.31 -17.15 2.28
N LEU A 300 -24.58 -17.04 2.68
CA LEU A 300 -25.37 -18.13 3.19
C LEU A 300 -25.75 -19.08 2.05
N ILE A 301 -25.31 -20.34 2.10
CA ILE A 301 -25.54 -21.34 1.05
C ILE A 301 -26.43 -22.51 1.49
N GLY A 302 -26.68 -22.67 2.78
CA GLY A 302 -27.51 -23.75 3.29
C GLY A 302 -27.54 -23.81 4.82
N ASN A 303 -28.08 -24.90 5.33
CA ASN A 303 -28.19 -25.15 6.78
C ASN A 303 -27.70 -26.56 7.10
N VAL A 304 -27.03 -26.71 8.23
CA VAL A 304 -26.57 -27.99 8.78
C VAL A 304 -27.74 -28.95 8.94
N GLY A 305 -27.54 -30.21 8.61
CA GLY A 305 -28.52 -31.26 8.74
C GLY A 305 -27.90 -32.61 9.07
N SER A 306 -28.60 -33.66 8.67
CA SER A 306 -28.16 -35.05 8.83
C SER A 306 -28.70 -35.89 7.66
N THR A 307 -28.74 -35.33 6.46
CA THR A 307 -29.25 -36.02 5.26
C THR A 307 -28.17 -36.91 4.63
N GLY A 308 -28.60 -37.98 3.95
CA GLY A 308 -27.67 -38.95 3.37
C GLY A 308 -27.07 -39.90 4.40
N ARG A 309 -25.78 -40.25 4.25
CA ARG A 309 -25.06 -41.17 5.15
C ARG A 309 -24.46 -40.38 6.32
N SER A 310 -25.24 -40.10 7.32
CA SER A 310 -24.88 -39.31 8.50
C SER A 310 -25.36 -39.97 9.78
N THR A 311 -24.57 -39.90 10.83
CA THR A 311 -24.90 -40.45 12.17
C THR A 311 -25.54 -39.42 13.08
N GLY A 312 -25.64 -38.17 12.68
CA GLY A 312 -26.22 -37.08 13.46
C GLY A 312 -25.93 -35.70 12.83
N PRO A 313 -26.47 -34.62 13.40
CA PRO A 313 -26.30 -33.27 12.80
C PRO A 313 -24.82 -32.84 12.75
N HIS A 314 -24.31 -32.64 11.53
CA HIS A 314 -22.99 -32.09 11.25
C HIS A 314 -22.93 -31.58 9.83
N LEU A 315 -21.93 -30.74 9.52
CA LEU A 315 -21.54 -30.39 8.16
C LEU A 315 -20.31 -31.23 7.78
N HIS A 316 -20.42 -32.01 6.70
CA HIS A 316 -19.25 -32.58 6.05
C HIS A 316 -18.72 -31.58 5.01
N TYR A 317 -17.45 -31.19 5.14
CA TYR A 317 -16.81 -30.17 4.30
C TYR A 317 -15.57 -30.69 3.63
N GLU A 318 -15.49 -30.54 2.29
CA GLU A 318 -14.33 -30.95 1.50
C GLU A 318 -13.76 -29.75 0.72
N ILE A 319 -12.46 -29.76 0.52
CA ILE A 319 -11.76 -28.94 -0.46
C ILE A 319 -11.10 -29.85 -1.48
N ARG A 320 -11.37 -29.63 -2.76
CA ARG A 320 -10.85 -30.46 -3.84
C ARG A 320 -10.10 -29.61 -4.85
N LYS A 321 -9.10 -30.21 -5.50
CA LYS A 321 -8.43 -29.61 -6.66
C LYS A 321 -8.18 -30.71 -7.68
N ASN A 322 -8.63 -30.52 -8.92
CA ASN A 322 -8.56 -31.54 -9.98
C ASN A 322 -9.18 -32.89 -9.50
N ASP A 323 -10.37 -32.82 -8.90
CA ASP A 323 -11.10 -33.94 -8.29
C ASP A 323 -10.37 -34.70 -7.18
N LYS A 324 -9.21 -34.27 -6.74
CA LYS A 324 -8.48 -34.86 -5.61
C LYS A 324 -8.83 -34.09 -4.32
N PRO A 325 -9.18 -34.81 -3.24
CA PRO A 325 -9.43 -34.17 -1.96
C PRO A 325 -8.12 -33.67 -1.35
N ASN A 326 -8.19 -32.48 -0.73
CA ASN A 326 -7.12 -31.87 0.03
C ASN A 326 -7.55 -31.76 1.49
N ASN A 327 -6.62 -31.76 2.43
CA ASN A 327 -6.92 -31.59 3.83
C ASN A 327 -7.44 -30.18 4.14
N PRO A 328 -8.74 -29.99 4.50
CA PRO A 328 -9.28 -28.66 4.75
C PRO A 328 -8.66 -27.98 5.96
N ALA A 329 -8.14 -28.70 6.95
CA ALA A 329 -7.51 -28.13 8.13
C ALA A 329 -6.30 -27.24 7.79
N THR A 330 -5.54 -27.59 6.75
CA THR A 330 -4.42 -26.77 6.26
C THR A 330 -4.91 -25.40 5.76
N PHE A 331 -6.05 -25.38 5.06
CA PHE A 331 -6.64 -24.13 4.55
C PHE A 331 -7.19 -23.26 5.67
N LEU A 332 -7.88 -23.86 6.64
CA LEU A 332 -8.43 -23.13 7.79
C LEU A 332 -7.33 -22.50 8.64
N SER A 333 -6.25 -23.26 8.91
CA SER A 333 -5.08 -22.74 9.64
C SER A 333 -4.40 -21.59 8.89
N ALA A 334 -4.30 -21.69 7.55
CA ALA A 334 -3.81 -20.57 6.75
C ALA A 334 -4.75 -19.34 6.84
N GLY A 335 -6.08 -19.56 6.85
CA GLY A 335 -7.06 -18.49 7.01
C GLY A 335 -6.94 -17.76 8.34
N GLU A 336 -6.71 -18.48 9.45
CA GLU A 336 -6.46 -17.88 10.76
C GLU A 336 -5.20 -16.99 10.73
N LYS A 337 -4.11 -17.47 10.14
CA LYS A 337 -2.86 -16.71 10.00
C LYS A 337 -3.03 -15.48 9.09
N LEU A 338 -3.74 -15.62 7.96
CA LEU A 338 -4.04 -14.50 7.07
C LEU A 338 -4.90 -13.44 7.76
N SER A 339 -5.88 -13.85 8.57
CA SER A 339 -6.70 -12.92 9.35
C SER A 339 -5.89 -12.14 10.38
N ALA A 340 -4.84 -12.73 10.95
CA ALA A 340 -3.93 -12.04 11.86
C ALA A 340 -3.08 -10.95 11.15
N LEU A 341 -2.92 -11.06 9.82
CA LEU A 341 -2.28 -10.04 8.98
C LEU A 341 -3.27 -8.95 8.48
N ALA A 342 -4.47 -8.89 9.06
CA ALA A 342 -5.55 -7.97 8.64
C ALA A 342 -5.96 -8.11 7.16
N LEU A 343 -6.03 -9.35 6.68
CA LEU A 343 -6.48 -9.76 5.34
C LEU A 343 -7.91 -10.29 5.35
#